data_4462694ca93026aaa07db80cd83826c0
#
_entry.id   4462694ca93026aaa07db80cd83826c0
#
_cell.length_a   1.000
_cell.length_b   1.000
_cell.length_c   1.000
_cell.angle_alpha   90.00
_cell.angle_beta   90.00
_cell.angle_gamma   90.00
#
_symmetry.space_group_name_H-M   'P 1'
#
loop_
_entity.id
_entity.type
_entity.pdbx_description
1 polymer ?
#
loop_
_entity_poly.entity_id
_entity_poly.type
_entity_poly.pdbx_seq_one_letter_code
_entity_poly.pdbx_strand_id
1 'polypeptide(L)'
;RLSGWVQRKRDHGNLLFIDLRDHYGVTQVVLDVASPVFKIAEAVRSESVITVSGKVVAREPATVNPRLATGQIELDAAEMVVQSMAEPLPIPVYQENDTTPEELRLKYRFLDLRKDKLHKNIMLRSQVIASLRRRMIDQGFTEFQTPILTADSPEGARSYLVPSRIHPGKFYALPQAPQMFKQLLMVSGFDRYFQIAPCFRDEDARADRSPGEFYQLDFEMSFVTQE
;
A
#
# COMPACT_ATOMS: atom_id res chain seq x y z
N ARG A 1 7.70 24.46 -5.16
CA ARG A 1 7.10 24.08 -3.87
C ARG A 1 6.94 22.59 -3.82
N LEU A 2 7.43 21.95 -2.73
CA LEU A 2 7.31 20.52 -2.47
C LEU A 2 6.68 20.32 -1.09
N SER A 3 5.89 19.26 -0.96
CA SER A 3 5.34 18.82 0.33
C SER A 3 5.60 17.32 0.47
N GLY A 4 6.02 16.89 1.66
CA GLY A 4 6.34 15.49 1.88
C GLY A 4 6.83 15.20 3.29
N TRP A 5 7.38 14.03 3.46
CA TRP A 5 7.94 13.54 4.72
C TRP A 5 9.45 13.72 4.74
N VAL A 6 9.98 14.16 5.88
CA VAL A 6 11.42 14.21 6.13
C VAL A 6 11.94 12.77 6.26
N GLN A 7 12.57 12.27 5.22
CA GLN A 7 13.14 10.92 5.23
C GLN A 7 14.44 10.85 6.04
N ARG A 8 15.35 11.78 5.79
CA ARG A 8 16.65 11.85 6.42
C ARG A 8 17.08 13.30 6.55
N LYS A 9 17.76 13.60 7.64
CA LYS A 9 18.37 14.89 7.88
C LYS A 9 19.87 14.71 8.15
N ARG A 10 20.71 15.57 7.57
CA ARG A 10 22.16 15.57 7.72
C ARG A 10 22.61 16.99 7.99
N ASP A 11 23.28 17.18 9.12
CA ASP A 11 23.85 18.45 9.53
C ASP A 11 25.36 18.46 9.23
N HIS A 12 25.81 19.43 8.48
CA HIS A 12 27.21 19.68 8.14
C HIS A 12 27.70 21.03 8.68
N GLY A 13 27.11 21.48 9.78
CA GLY A 13 27.45 22.73 10.46
C GLY A 13 26.81 23.95 9.79
N ASN A 14 27.37 24.46 8.69
CA ASN A 14 26.82 25.61 7.99
C ASN A 14 25.70 25.25 6.98
N LEU A 15 25.55 23.96 6.66
CA LEU A 15 24.55 23.46 5.71
C LEU A 15 23.74 22.32 6.33
N LEU A 16 22.43 22.40 6.20
CA LEU A 16 21.52 21.35 6.56
C LEU A 16 20.90 20.74 5.31
N PHE A 17 20.99 19.44 5.19
CA PHE A 17 20.39 18.68 4.08
C PHE A 17 19.20 17.87 4.59
N ILE A 18 18.07 18.00 3.90
CA ILE A 18 16.87 17.21 4.15
C ILE A 18 16.53 16.42 2.89
N ASP A 19 16.49 15.10 2.99
CA ASP A 19 15.93 14.25 1.97
C ASP A 19 14.40 14.25 2.18
N LEU A 20 13.69 15.00 1.35
CA LEU A 20 12.22 15.13 1.39
C LEU A 20 11.62 14.11 0.43
N ARG A 21 10.80 13.22 0.97
CA ARG A 21 10.10 12.18 0.21
C ARG A 21 8.66 12.57 -0.02
N ASP A 22 8.22 12.42 -1.25
CA ASP A 22 6.81 12.41 -1.63
C ASP A 22 6.45 11.11 -2.39
N HIS A 23 5.30 11.06 -3.06
CA HIS A 23 4.90 9.88 -3.83
C HIS A 23 5.60 9.74 -5.19
N TYR A 24 6.34 10.76 -5.63
CA TYR A 24 7.16 10.72 -6.84
C TYR A 24 8.60 10.27 -6.56
N GLY A 25 9.07 10.40 -5.33
CA GLY A 25 10.42 10.03 -4.96
C GLY A 25 11.01 10.89 -3.85
N VAL A 26 12.33 11.07 -3.90
CA VAL A 26 13.09 11.81 -2.89
C VAL A 26 13.80 12.99 -3.54
N THR A 27 13.63 14.19 -3.01
CA THR A 27 14.35 15.38 -3.43
C THR A 27 15.19 15.91 -2.26
N GLN A 28 16.45 16.20 -2.50
CA GLN A 28 17.31 16.87 -1.51
C GLN A 28 16.94 18.34 -1.41
N VAL A 29 16.69 18.78 -0.19
CA VAL A 29 16.52 20.17 0.19
C VAL A 29 17.77 20.64 0.91
N VAL A 30 18.28 21.80 0.55
CA VAL A 30 19.48 22.42 1.16
C VAL A 30 19.08 23.70 1.85
N LEU A 31 19.65 23.91 3.04
CA LEU A 31 19.46 25.12 3.83
C LEU A 31 20.83 25.60 4.33
N ASP A 32 21.15 26.84 4.06
CA ASP A 32 22.30 27.53 4.66
C ASP A 32 21.96 28.03 6.07
N VAL A 33 22.94 28.07 6.96
CA VAL A 33 22.79 28.57 8.34
C VAL A 33 22.26 30.02 8.39
N ALA A 34 22.53 30.81 7.37
CA ALA A 34 21.99 32.18 7.24
C ALA A 34 20.51 32.21 6.81
N SER A 35 19.95 31.09 6.40
CA SER A 35 18.52 31.00 6.00
C SER A 35 17.61 31.28 7.20
N PRO A 36 16.57 32.12 7.05
CA PRO A 36 15.61 32.42 8.12
C PRO A 36 14.86 31.16 8.61
N VAL A 37 14.81 30.09 7.80
CA VAL A 37 14.12 28.85 8.12
C VAL A 37 15.05 27.76 8.66
N PHE A 38 16.35 28.02 8.81
CA PHE A 38 17.33 27.04 9.28
C PHE A 38 16.97 26.45 10.64
N LYS A 39 16.62 27.28 11.62
CA LYS A 39 16.23 26.83 12.98
C LYS A 39 14.98 25.95 12.98
N ILE A 40 14.04 26.23 12.08
CA ILE A 40 12.84 25.39 11.92
C ILE A 40 13.26 24.04 11.39
N ALA A 41 14.10 24.01 10.36
CA ALA A 41 14.61 22.79 9.73
C ALA A 41 15.46 21.94 10.70
N GLU A 42 16.26 22.59 11.55
CA GLU A 42 17.06 21.95 12.60
C GLU A 42 16.19 21.19 13.61
N ALA A 43 15.03 21.75 13.98
CA ALA A 43 14.11 21.16 14.94
C ALA A 43 13.27 20.00 14.37
N VAL A 44 13.14 19.91 13.05
CA VAL A 44 12.27 18.91 12.39
C VAL A 44 12.84 17.51 12.55
N ARG A 45 11.99 16.58 12.93
CA ARG A 45 12.32 15.15 13.09
C ARG A 45 12.05 14.36 11.81
N SER A 46 12.67 13.19 11.69
CA SER A 46 12.33 12.24 10.62
C SER A 46 10.83 11.89 10.65
N GLU A 47 10.24 11.72 9.48
CA GLU A 47 8.81 11.49 9.24
C GLU A 47 7.88 12.65 9.60
N SER A 48 8.39 13.81 10.02
CA SER A 48 7.60 15.04 10.05
C SER A 48 7.16 15.42 8.63
N VAL A 49 5.98 16.02 8.52
CA VAL A 49 5.45 16.51 7.24
C VAL A 49 5.78 17.98 7.11
N ILE A 50 6.48 18.34 6.05
CA ILE A 50 6.86 19.72 5.75
C ILE A 50 6.44 20.13 4.35
N THR A 51 6.24 21.42 4.18
CA THR A 51 6.14 22.09 2.87
C THR A 51 7.31 23.04 2.73
N VAL A 52 8.06 22.92 1.65
CA VAL A 52 9.21 23.76 1.36
C VAL A 52 9.01 24.48 0.03
N SER A 53 9.30 25.78 0.00
CA SER A 53 9.36 26.59 -1.21
C SER A 53 10.80 27.10 -1.38
N GLY A 54 11.28 27.13 -2.61
CA GLY A 54 12.64 27.55 -2.90
C GLY A 54 12.99 27.47 -4.38
N LYS A 55 14.26 27.62 -4.68
CA LYS A 55 14.81 27.57 -6.03
C LYS A 55 15.39 26.20 -6.31
N VAL A 56 15.03 25.60 -7.45
CA VAL A 56 15.68 24.38 -7.94
C VAL A 56 17.03 24.77 -8.54
N VAL A 57 18.09 24.15 -8.06
CA VAL A 57 19.46 24.37 -8.53
C VAL A 57 20.08 23.04 -8.98
N ALA A 58 21.00 23.12 -9.95
CA ALA A 58 21.80 21.98 -10.34
C ALA A 58 22.84 21.69 -9.24
N ARG A 59 23.06 20.42 -8.93
CA ARG A 59 24.17 20.00 -8.07
C ARG A 59 25.51 20.15 -8.80
N GLU A 60 26.54 20.41 -8.04
CA GLU A 60 27.89 20.31 -8.58
C GLU A 60 28.18 18.89 -9.07
N PRO A 61 28.93 18.70 -10.16
CA PRO A 61 29.22 17.37 -10.72
C PRO A 61 29.73 16.35 -9.70
N ALA A 62 30.51 16.80 -8.72
CA ALA A 62 31.06 15.97 -7.65
C ALA A 62 30.00 15.49 -6.63
N THR A 63 28.87 16.18 -6.54
CA THR A 63 27.80 15.90 -5.55
C THR A 63 26.55 15.26 -6.17
N VAL A 64 26.56 15.02 -7.48
CA VAL A 64 25.48 14.31 -8.17
C VAL A 64 25.29 12.92 -7.58
N ASN A 65 24.04 12.58 -7.21
CA ASN A 65 23.70 11.27 -6.65
C ASN A 65 22.95 10.40 -7.66
N PRO A 66 23.60 9.45 -8.35
CA PRO A 66 22.96 8.62 -9.38
C PRO A 66 21.91 7.64 -8.83
N ARG A 67 21.84 7.46 -7.50
CA ARG A 67 20.84 6.61 -6.87
C ARG A 67 19.47 7.26 -6.70
N LEU A 68 19.39 8.58 -6.87
CA LEU A 68 18.14 9.34 -6.79
C LEU A 68 17.71 9.79 -8.19
N ALA A 69 16.43 9.65 -8.51
CA ALA A 69 15.87 10.16 -9.77
C ALA A 69 16.07 11.68 -9.92
N THR A 70 16.07 12.42 -8.81
CA THR A 70 16.32 13.85 -8.73
C THR A 70 17.79 14.20 -8.42
N GLY A 71 18.67 13.23 -8.50
CA GLY A 71 20.05 13.35 -7.99
C GLY A 71 20.95 14.37 -8.66
N GLN A 72 20.52 14.96 -9.79
CA GLN A 72 21.23 16.04 -10.49
C GLN A 72 20.85 17.44 -10.00
N ILE A 73 19.76 17.54 -9.23
CA ILE A 73 19.21 18.79 -8.74
C ILE A 73 19.01 18.76 -7.23
N GLU A 74 18.85 19.92 -6.64
CA GLU A 74 18.42 20.09 -5.26
C GLU A 74 17.55 21.34 -5.12
N LEU A 75 16.80 21.42 -4.03
CA LEU A 75 15.96 22.58 -3.70
C LEU A 75 16.68 23.44 -2.66
N ASP A 76 17.15 24.62 -3.07
CA ASP A 76 17.62 25.67 -2.16
C ASP A 76 16.41 26.33 -1.50
N ALA A 77 16.25 26.10 -0.19
CA ALA A 77 15.02 26.44 0.54
C ALA A 77 14.99 27.90 0.99
N ALA A 78 13.98 28.62 0.54
CA ALA A 78 13.68 29.99 0.99
C ALA A 78 12.62 30.03 2.10
N GLU A 79 11.63 29.14 2.04
CA GLU A 79 10.52 29.06 2.98
C GLU A 79 10.28 27.61 3.41
N MET A 80 9.88 27.43 4.66
CA MET A 80 9.49 26.12 5.20
C MET A 80 8.33 26.26 6.17
N VAL A 81 7.33 25.39 6.00
CA VAL A 81 6.19 25.24 6.91
C VAL A 81 6.18 23.81 7.41
N VAL A 82 6.18 23.63 8.73
CA VAL A 82 5.97 22.33 9.36
C VAL A 82 4.46 22.09 9.44
N GLN A 83 3.96 21.16 8.64
CA GLN A 83 2.54 20.78 8.63
C GLN A 83 2.19 19.88 9.83
N SER A 84 3.11 18.97 10.15
CA SER A 84 2.97 18.07 11.30
C SER A 84 4.35 17.63 11.79
N MET A 85 4.61 17.78 13.08
CA MET A 85 5.81 17.28 13.71
C MET A 85 5.62 15.81 14.10
N ALA A 86 6.56 14.96 13.73
CA ALA A 86 6.52 13.54 14.11
C ALA A 86 7.03 13.32 15.54
N GLU A 87 6.41 12.39 16.24
CA GLU A 87 6.99 11.80 17.44
C GLU A 87 8.12 10.80 17.09
N PRO A 88 8.95 10.39 18.05
CA PRO A 88 9.94 9.35 17.83
C PRO A 88 9.30 8.07 17.27
N LEU A 89 9.85 7.55 16.17
CA LEU A 89 9.27 6.39 15.50
C LEU A 89 9.49 5.11 16.30
N PRO A 90 8.47 4.27 16.48
CA PRO A 90 8.59 2.97 17.15
C PRO A 90 9.36 1.92 16.34
N ILE A 91 9.45 2.11 15.01
CA ILE A 91 10.23 1.27 14.09
C ILE A 91 10.96 2.14 13.06
N PRO A 92 12.15 1.76 12.59
CA PRO A 92 12.84 2.49 11.54
C PRO A 92 12.12 2.32 10.19
N VAL A 93 12.01 3.41 9.43
CA VAL A 93 11.42 3.38 8.08
C VAL A 93 12.48 3.28 6.99
N TYR A 94 13.69 3.80 7.25
CA TYR A 94 14.79 3.90 6.29
C TYR A 94 16.10 3.29 6.80
N GLN A 95 16.11 1.99 7.02
CA GLN A 95 17.35 1.25 7.30
C GLN A 95 17.54 0.17 6.23
N GLU A 96 18.72 0.09 5.66
CA GLU A 96 19.06 -0.94 4.66
C GLU A 96 19.03 -2.36 5.28
N ASN A 97 19.43 -2.49 6.55
CA ASN A 97 19.40 -3.73 7.31
C ASN A 97 18.37 -3.62 8.45
N ASP A 98 17.12 -3.86 8.12
CA ASP A 98 16.02 -3.81 9.09
C ASP A 98 15.93 -5.15 9.84
N THR A 99 16.30 -5.13 11.12
CA THR A 99 16.18 -6.26 12.06
C THR A 99 14.95 -6.16 12.95
N THR A 100 14.00 -5.28 12.62
CA THR A 100 12.79 -5.11 13.42
C THR A 100 11.97 -6.40 13.46
N PRO A 101 11.62 -6.91 14.66
CA PRO A 101 10.78 -8.10 14.82
C PRO A 101 9.46 -7.97 14.05
N GLU A 102 9.01 -9.10 13.49
CA GLU A 102 7.79 -9.13 12.68
C GLU A 102 6.57 -8.63 13.45
N GLU A 103 6.44 -8.98 14.72
CA GLU A 103 5.34 -8.52 15.57
C GLU A 103 5.24 -6.99 15.62
N LEU A 104 6.37 -6.29 15.79
CA LEU A 104 6.41 -4.82 15.77
C LEU A 104 6.09 -4.24 14.39
N ARG A 105 6.56 -4.90 13.33
CA ARG A 105 6.23 -4.51 11.96
C ARG A 105 4.75 -4.67 11.65
N LEU A 106 4.11 -5.72 12.14
CA LEU A 106 2.67 -5.93 12.01
C LEU A 106 1.88 -4.91 12.85
N LYS A 107 2.31 -4.64 14.09
CA LYS A 107 1.69 -3.64 14.96
C LYS A 107 1.72 -2.24 14.35
N TYR A 108 2.86 -1.85 13.75
CA TYR A 108 3.05 -0.55 13.11
C TYR A 108 3.06 -0.68 11.59
N ARG A 109 2.14 -1.47 11.04
CA ARG A 109 2.08 -1.80 9.62
C ARG A 109 2.06 -0.59 8.69
N PHE A 110 1.40 0.48 9.09
CA PHE A 110 1.34 1.74 8.35
C PHE A 110 2.71 2.44 8.21
N LEU A 111 3.64 2.24 9.15
CA LEU A 111 5.03 2.70 9.01
C LEU A 111 5.86 1.71 8.18
N ASP A 112 5.67 0.42 8.40
CA ASP A 112 6.36 -0.64 7.66
C ASP A 112 6.08 -0.55 6.14
N LEU A 113 4.85 -0.19 5.75
CA LEU A 113 4.46 0.03 4.37
C LEU A 113 5.12 1.25 3.69
N ARG A 114 5.77 2.13 4.44
CA ARG A 114 6.58 3.22 3.88
C ARG A 114 7.94 2.75 3.36
N LYS A 115 8.39 1.54 3.75
CA LYS A 115 9.63 0.95 3.26
C LYS A 115 9.51 0.62 1.77
N ASP A 116 10.51 0.99 1.00
CA ASP A 116 10.50 0.87 -0.47
C ASP A 116 10.10 -0.52 -0.97
N LYS A 117 10.65 -1.58 -0.37
CA LYS A 117 10.36 -2.96 -0.76
C LYS A 117 8.87 -3.30 -0.61
N LEU A 118 8.29 -2.96 0.54
CA LEU A 118 6.87 -3.26 0.82
C LEU A 118 5.95 -2.36 0.01
N HIS A 119 6.29 -1.08 -0.12
CA HIS A 119 5.55 -0.15 -0.97
C HIS A 119 5.49 -0.66 -2.42
N LYS A 120 6.64 -1.04 -2.99
CA LYS A 120 6.71 -1.63 -4.34
C LYS A 120 5.88 -2.90 -4.48
N ASN A 121 5.88 -3.78 -3.47
CA ASN A 121 5.09 -5.00 -3.49
C ASN A 121 3.57 -4.71 -3.52
N ILE A 122 3.10 -3.73 -2.72
CA ILE A 122 1.69 -3.32 -2.74
C ILE A 122 1.30 -2.69 -4.08
N MET A 123 2.16 -1.83 -4.63
CA MET A 123 1.94 -1.24 -5.95
C MET A 123 1.92 -2.29 -7.06
N LEU A 124 2.84 -3.26 -7.01
CA LEU A 124 2.86 -4.38 -7.95
C LEU A 124 1.57 -5.21 -7.86
N ARG A 125 1.12 -5.55 -6.65
CA ARG A 125 -0.15 -6.25 -6.45
C ARG A 125 -1.32 -5.51 -7.09
N SER A 126 -1.40 -4.20 -6.89
CA SER A 126 -2.44 -3.35 -7.49
C SER A 126 -2.39 -3.40 -9.03
N GLN A 127 -1.19 -3.31 -9.62
CA GLN A 127 -0.99 -3.39 -11.07
C GLN A 127 -1.37 -4.77 -11.63
N VAL A 128 -1.03 -5.84 -10.93
CA VAL A 128 -1.39 -7.21 -11.33
C VAL A 128 -2.92 -7.35 -11.35
N ILE A 129 -3.61 -6.93 -10.29
CA ILE A 129 -5.08 -6.98 -10.23
C ILE A 129 -5.72 -6.14 -11.35
N ALA A 130 -5.22 -4.94 -11.59
CA ALA A 130 -5.70 -4.09 -12.68
C ALA A 130 -5.47 -4.72 -14.07
N SER A 131 -4.35 -5.41 -14.26
CA SER A 131 -4.05 -6.14 -15.50
C SER A 131 -4.98 -7.35 -15.70
N LEU A 132 -5.20 -8.14 -14.65
CA LEU A 132 -6.16 -9.25 -14.68
C LEU A 132 -7.55 -8.77 -15.05
N ARG A 133 -8.03 -7.72 -14.40
CA ARG A 133 -9.35 -7.14 -14.66
C ARG A 133 -9.52 -6.70 -16.12
N ARG A 134 -8.55 -5.97 -16.67
CA ARG A 134 -8.58 -5.56 -18.09
C ARG A 134 -8.63 -6.77 -19.02
N ARG A 135 -7.79 -7.78 -18.80
CA ARG A 135 -7.76 -8.99 -19.63
C ARG A 135 -9.08 -9.76 -19.61
N MET A 136 -9.75 -9.82 -18.47
CA MET A 136 -11.07 -10.45 -18.38
C MET A 136 -12.12 -9.66 -19.14
N ILE A 137 -12.15 -8.34 -18.99
CA ILE A 137 -13.06 -7.45 -19.73
C ILE A 137 -12.81 -7.53 -21.23
N ASP A 138 -11.57 -7.51 -21.68
CA ASP A 138 -11.18 -7.59 -23.09
C ASP A 138 -11.62 -8.93 -23.74
N GLN A 139 -11.77 -9.98 -22.94
CA GLN A 139 -12.30 -11.29 -23.36
C GLN A 139 -13.82 -11.40 -23.26
N GLY A 140 -14.50 -10.29 -22.96
CA GLY A 140 -15.98 -10.22 -22.90
C GLY A 140 -16.58 -10.70 -21.59
N PHE A 141 -15.77 -10.84 -20.51
CA PHE A 141 -16.30 -11.13 -19.18
C PHE A 141 -16.87 -9.86 -18.53
N THR A 142 -17.92 -10.03 -17.76
CA THR A 142 -18.52 -8.99 -16.94
C THR A 142 -18.12 -9.17 -15.49
N GLU A 143 -17.63 -8.12 -14.84
CA GLU A 143 -17.28 -8.13 -13.41
C GLU A 143 -18.53 -7.99 -12.55
N PHE A 144 -18.69 -8.90 -11.60
CA PHE A 144 -19.75 -8.88 -10.60
C PHE A 144 -19.18 -8.77 -9.19
N GLN A 145 -20.04 -8.37 -8.27
CA GLN A 145 -19.80 -8.45 -6.83
C GLN A 145 -20.91 -9.29 -6.21
N THR A 146 -20.53 -10.30 -5.44
CA THR A 146 -21.45 -11.19 -4.76
C THR A 146 -21.50 -10.90 -3.26
N PRO A 147 -22.59 -11.26 -2.55
CA PRO A 147 -22.70 -11.05 -1.11
C PRO A 147 -21.59 -11.72 -0.32
N ILE A 148 -21.14 -11.04 0.75
CA ILE A 148 -20.12 -11.55 1.69
C ILE A 148 -20.77 -12.14 2.94
N LEU A 149 -21.90 -11.60 3.41
CA LEU A 149 -22.68 -12.22 4.46
C LEU A 149 -23.68 -13.19 3.83
N THR A 150 -23.41 -14.48 3.90
CA THR A 150 -24.17 -15.52 3.20
C THR A 150 -24.67 -16.59 4.18
N ALA A 151 -25.42 -17.55 3.66
CA ALA A 151 -25.63 -18.80 4.35
C ALA A 151 -24.38 -19.68 4.27
N ASP A 152 -24.18 -20.58 5.21
CA ASP A 152 -23.09 -21.55 5.16
C ASP A 152 -23.24 -22.46 3.93
N SER A 153 -22.14 -22.73 3.26
CA SER A 153 -22.06 -23.59 2.10
C SER A 153 -21.01 -24.68 2.33
N PRO A 154 -21.36 -25.96 2.16
CA PRO A 154 -20.44 -27.05 2.43
C PRO A 154 -19.41 -27.20 1.31
N GLU A 155 -18.35 -26.37 1.32
CA GLU A 155 -17.30 -26.38 0.31
C GLU A 155 -15.99 -27.04 0.77
N GLY A 156 -16.03 -27.83 1.85
CA GLY A 156 -14.91 -28.66 2.30
C GLY A 156 -13.97 -28.02 3.34
N ALA A 157 -13.99 -26.71 3.53
CA ALA A 157 -13.32 -26.02 4.64
C ALA A 157 -14.31 -25.65 5.75
N ARG A 158 -13.82 -25.23 6.90
CA ARG A 158 -14.66 -24.61 7.94
C ARG A 158 -14.94 -23.14 7.56
N SER A 159 -16.19 -22.72 7.78
CA SER A 159 -16.60 -21.35 7.52
C SER A 159 -16.41 -20.48 8.75
N TYR A 160 -15.98 -19.23 8.55
CA TYR A 160 -16.10 -18.20 9.57
C TYR A 160 -17.56 -17.83 9.76
N LEU A 161 -18.06 -17.86 11.00
CA LEU A 161 -19.44 -17.56 11.32
C LEU A 161 -19.55 -16.17 11.96
N VAL A 162 -20.56 -15.40 11.51
CA VAL A 162 -20.89 -14.09 12.02
C VAL A 162 -22.26 -14.14 12.71
N PRO A 163 -22.36 -13.95 14.04
CA PRO A 163 -23.63 -13.98 14.74
C PRO A 163 -24.61 -12.94 14.22
N SER A 164 -25.85 -13.35 14.01
CA SER A 164 -26.91 -12.42 13.62
C SER A 164 -27.45 -11.65 14.85
N ARG A 165 -27.37 -10.33 14.81
CA ARG A 165 -27.97 -9.49 15.85
C ARG A 165 -29.51 -9.50 15.79
N ILE A 166 -30.07 -9.65 14.59
CA ILE A 166 -31.51 -9.56 14.35
C ILE A 166 -32.22 -10.90 14.62
N HIS A 167 -31.52 -12.02 14.40
CA HIS A 167 -32.05 -13.37 14.55
C HIS A 167 -31.25 -14.13 15.62
N PRO A 168 -31.66 -14.11 16.90
CA PRO A 168 -30.96 -14.82 17.97
C PRO A 168 -30.74 -16.30 17.66
N GLY A 169 -29.54 -16.80 17.91
CA GLY A 169 -29.16 -18.19 17.65
C GLY A 169 -28.88 -18.52 16.18
N LYS A 170 -28.97 -17.56 15.27
CA LYS A 170 -28.61 -17.72 13.84
C LYS A 170 -27.32 -16.99 13.50
N PHE A 171 -26.65 -17.48 12.45
CA PHE A 171 -25.38 -17.00 11.98
C PHE A 171 -25.41 -16.77 10.47
N TYR A 172 -24.64 -15.78 10.02
CA TYR A 172 -24.17 -15.69 8.65
C TYR A 172 -22.83 -16.42 8.56
N ALA A 173 -22.49 -16.87 7.37
CA ALA A 173 -21.15 -17.37 7.04
C ALA A 173 -20.43 -16.40 6.11
N LEU A 174 -19.10 -16.31 6.22
CA LEU A 174 -18.26 -15.66 5.21
C LEU A 174 -18.00 -16.68 4.07
N PRO A 175 -18.01 -16.25 2.80
CA PRO A 175 -17.94 -17.17 1.67
C PRO A 175 -16.54 -17.80 1.55
N GLN A 176 -16.48 -19.09 1.37
CA GLN A 176 -15.26 -19.82 1.05
C GLN A 176 -14.84 -19.62 -0.42
N ALA A 177 -15.84 -19.44 -1.28
CA ALA A 177 -15.77 -19.07 -2.69
C ALA A 177 -17.17 -18.62 -3.15
N PRO A 178 -17.33 -17.84 -4.25
CA PRO A 178 -18.62 -17.41 -4.74
C PRO A 178 -19.36 -18.48 -5.57
N GLN A 179 -19.16 -19.76 -5.30
CA GLN A 179 -19.58 -20.88 -6.14
C GLN A 179 -21.08 -20.91 -6.43
N MET A 180 -21.92 -20.76 -5.42
CA MET A 180 -23.37 -20.74 -5.62
C MET A 180 -23.83 -19.51 -6.41
N PHE A 181 -23.26 -18.36 -6.14
CA PHE A 181 -23.63 -17.12 -6.81
C PHE A 181 -23.27 -17.14 -8.29
N LYS A 182 -22.08 -17.62 -8.66
CA LYS A 182 -21.68 -17.68 -10.07
C LYS A 182 -22.54 -18.66 -10.87
N GLN A 183 -22.94 -19.78 -10.28
CA GLN A 183 -23.90 -20.70 -10.91
C GLN A 183 -25.27 -20.05 -11.12
N LEU A 184 -25.77 -19.32 -10.11
CA LEU A 184 -27.03 -18.59 -10.23
C LEU A 184 -26.96 -17.47 -11.31
N LEU A 185 -25.82 -16.82 -11.46
CA LEU A 185 -25.58 -15.85 -12.53
C LEU A 185 -25.66 -16.51 -13.91
N MET A 186 -25.10 -17.70 -14.09
CA MET A 186 -25.22 -18.46 -15.34
C MET A 186 -26.68 -18.83 -15.62
N VAL A 187 -27.42 -19.32 -14.62
CA VAL A 187 -28.86 -19.61 -14.74
C VAL A 187 -29.67 -18.34 -15.05
N SER A 188 -29.23 -17.18 -14.59
CA SER A 188 -29.85 -15.87 -14.85
C SER A 188 -29.55 -15.30 -16.24
N GLY A 189 -28.79 -16.01 -17.07
CA GLY A 189 -28.49 -15.63 -18.45
C GLY A 189 -27.25 -14.78 -18.65
N PHE A 190 -26.35 -14.73 -17.68
CA PHE A 190 -25.05 -14.08 -17.84
C PHE A 190 -24.01 -15.10 -18.34
N ASP A 191 -23.53 -14.93 -19.54
CA ASP A 191 -22.66 -15.93 -20.21
C ASP A 191 -21.24 -15.99 -19.67
N ARG A 192 -20.70 -14.86 -19.22
CA ARG A 192 -19.31 -14.74 -18.80
C ARG A 192 -19.21 -13.84 -17.59
N TYR A 193 -18.98 -14.46 -16.46
CA TYR A 193 -18.82 -13.84 -15.16
C TYR A 193 -17.35 -13.88 -14.75
N PHE A 194 -16.87 -12.81 -14.10
CA PHE A 194 -15.68 -12.89 -13.26
C PHE A 194 -15.79 -11.96 -12.04
N GLN A 195 -14.94 -12.22 -11.08
CA GLN A 195 -14.82 -11.43 -9.85
C GLN A 195 -13.41 -11.57 -9.27
N ILE A 196 -12.88 -10.49 -8.69
CA ILE A 196 -11.76 -10.59 -7.74
C ILE A 196 -12.40 -10.83 -6.37
N ALA A 197 -12.65 -12.10 -6.06
CA ALA A 197 -13.49 -12.51 -4.95
C ALA A 197 -12.73 -12.59 -3.64
N PRO A 198 -13.17 -11.91 -2.56
CA PRO A 198 -12.69 -12.19 -1.22
C PRO A 198 -13.21 -13.57 -0.76
N CYS A 199 -12.29 -14.42 -0.31
CA CYS A 199 -12.57 -15.77 0.15
C CYS A 199 -12.04 -15.97 1.55
N PHE A 200 -12.78 -16.74 2.36
CA PHE A 200 -12.50 -16.94 3.77
C PHE A 200 -12.56 -18.42 4.10
N ARG A 201 -11.53 -18.95 4.75
CA ARG A 201 -11.48 -20.35 5.19
C ARG A 201 -10.90 -20.40 6.59
N ASP A 202 -11.66 -20.93 7.55
CA ASP A 202 -11.23 -21.14 8.93
C ASP A 202 -10.44 -22.45 9.02
N GLU A 203 -9.22 -22.40 8.49
CA GLU A 203 -8.26 -23.50 8.48
C GLU A 203 -7.01 -23.08 9.27
N ASP A 204 -6.22 -24.08 9.69
CA ASP A 204 -4.96 -23.83 10.37
C ASP A 204 -4.03 -23.03 9.45
N ALA A 205 -3.87 -21.74 9.78
CA ALA A 205 -3.06 -20.84 8.98
C ALA A 205 -1.60 -21.28 9.00
N ARG A 206 -1.04 -21.48 7.82
CA ARG A 206 0.39 -21.55 7.62
C ARG A 206 0.87 -20.15 7.26
N ALA A 207 1.66 -19.55 8.13
CA ALA A 207 2.08 -18.15 8.05
C ALA A 207 2.67 -17.76 6.67
N ASP A 208 3.21 -18.72 5.94
CA ASP A 208 3.87 -18.53 4.65
C ASP A 208 2.99 -18.79 3.42
N ARG A 209 1.81 -19.41 3.54
CA ARG A 209 1.04 -19.83 2.34
C ARG A 209 -0.48 -19.99 2.45
N SER A 210 -1.09 -19.92 3.60
CA SER A 210 -2.53 -20.13 3.75
C SER A 210 -3.14 -19.15 4.75
N PRO A 211 -3.27 -17.87 4.40
CA PRO A 211 -4.04 -16.93 5.21
C PRO A 211 -5.52 -17.35 5.20
N GLY A 212 -6.22 -17.18 6.32
CA GLY A 212 -7.66 -17.46 6.42
C GLY A 212 -8.52 -16.56 5.51
N GLU A 213 -7.98 -15.42 5.08
CA GLU A 213 -8.56 -14.50 4.09
C GLU A 213 -7.63 -14.37 2.89
N PHE A 214 -8.17 -14.55 1.68
CA PHE A 214 -7.43 -14.40 0.42
C PHE A 214 -8.36 -13.97 -0.71
N TYR A 215 -7.77 -13.61 -1.86
CA TYR A 215 -8.52 -13.19 -3.04
C TYR A 215 -8.31 -14.19 -4.17
N GLN A 216 -9.40 -14.53 -4.87
CA GLN A 216 -9.36 -15.34 -6.08
C GLN A 216 -9.74 -14.51 -7.30
N LEU A 217 -9.06 -14.73 -8.42
CA LEU A 217 -9.68 -14.47 -9.71
C LEU A 217 -10.63 -15.63 -9.96
N ASP A 218 -11.90 -15.40 -9.71
CA ASP A 218 -12.98 -16.34 -9.93
C ASP A 218 -13.73 -16.01 -11.21
N PHE A 219 -14.04 -17.02 -12.03
CA PHE A 219 -14.79 -16.80 -13.26
C PHE A 219 -15.61 -18.04 -13.62
N GLU A 220 -16.66 -17.82 -14.42
CA GLU A 220 -17.56 -18.86 -14.91
C GLU A 220 -18.03 -18.52 -16.32
N MET A 221 -18.27 -19.54 -17.14
CA MET A 221 -18.76 -19.38 -18.51
C MET A 221 -19.88 -20.39 -18.79
N SER A 222 -20.90 -19.97 -19.56
CA SER A 222 -21.92 -20.85 -20.15
C SER A 222 -21.53 -21.29 -21.54
N PHE A 223 -22.18 -22.34 -22.04
CA PHE A 223 -22.11 -22.82 -23.43
C PHE A 223 -20.69 -23.11 -23.92
N VAL A 224 -19.85 -23.64 -23.06
CA VAL A 224 -18.48 -24.03 -23.39
C VAL A 224 -18.29 -25.53 -23.31
N THR A 225 -17.37 -26.05 -24.12
CA THR A 225 -16.92 -27.43 -24.13
C THR A 225 -15.46 -27.50 -23.70
N GLN A 226 -14.92 -28.70 -23.62
CA GLN A 226 -13.51 -28.90 -23.28
C GLN A 226 -12.55 -28.38 -24.36
N GLU A 227 -13.01 -28.25 -25.60
CA GLU A 227 -12.28 -27.67 -26.71
C GLU A 227 -12.57 -26.14 -26.81
#